data_011b8e171fafd789e08db82268ffc308
#
_entry.id   011b8e171fafd789e08db82268ffc308
#
_cell.length_a   1.000
_cell.length_b   1.000
_cell.length_c   1.000
_cell.angle_alpha   90.00
_cell.angle_beta   90.00
_cell.angle_gamma   90.00
#
_symmetry.space_group_name_H-M   'P 1'
#
loop_
_entity.id
_entity.type
_entity.pdbx_description
1 polymer ?
#
loop_
_entity_poly.entity_id
_entity_poly.type
_entity_poly.pdbx_seq_one_letter_code
_entity_poly.pdbx_strand_id
1 'polypeptide(L)'
;MAQVVRPNFQRRRDRRPTRYRRRRSWLSNYGVQKGLFVLTAFAVLWAFFYVREHWNYAEHSTSGSATITVIDGDTVRSGGQSYRLVGFNTPESGFRAGCREERALAAKATARLKQLVNEGNADLRREACACPAGTEGTNACNHGRLCGKLRVDGHDVGSILIGEGLAERFVCGSTSCPPRRKWCD
;
A
#
# COMPACT_ATOMS: atom_id res chain seq x y z
N MET A 1 -19.23 75.38 -91.64
CA MET A 1 -18.29 75.12 -90.55
C MET A 1 -18.84 73.89 -89.73
N ALA A 2 -18.29 72.72 -90.01
CA ALA A 2 -18.78 71.48 -89.39
C ALA A 2 -17.73 71.03 -88.35
N GLN A 3 -18.15 70.92 -87.08
CA GLN A 3 -17.28 70.42 -86.01
C GLN A 3 -17.43 68.87 -85.95
N VAL A 4 -16.31 68.20 -86.08
CA VAL A 4 -16.18 66.77 -85.96
C VAL A 4 -16.00 66.41 -84.46
N VAL A 5 -17.00 65.73 -83.85
CA VAL A 5 -16.95 65.19 -82.53
C VAL A 5 -16.26 63.81 -82.57
N ARG A 6 -15.15 63.66 -81.88
CA ARG A 6 -14.45 62.31 -81.69
C ARG A 6 -15.03 61.57 -80.51
N PRO A 7 -15.37 60.31 -80.64
CA PRO A 7 -15.82 59.49 -79.48
C PRO A 7 -14.64 59.04 -78.61
N ASN A 8 -14.76 59.25 -77.33
CA ASN A 8 -13.81 58.85 -76.28
C ASN A 8 -13.95 57.38 -75.95
N PHE A 9 -12.98 56.54 -76.34
CA PHE A 9 -12.92 55.15 -76.00
C PHE A 9 -12.34 54.97 -74.60
N GLN A 10 -13.22 54.76 -73.57
CA GLN A 10 -12.80 54.33 -72.24
C GLN A 10 -12.48 52.86 -72.29
N ARG A 11 -11.20 52.48 -72.17
CA ARG A 11 -10.79 51.11 -71.94
C ARG A 11 -11.27 50.66 -70.57
N ARG A 12 -12.27 49.78 -70.48
CA ARG A 12 -12.57 49.02 -69.31
C ARG A 12 -11.39 48.08 -69.00
N ARG A 13 -10.72 48.31 -67.89
CA ARG A 13 -9.76 47.36 -67.30
C ARG A 13 -10.54 46.25 -66.65
N ASP A 14 -10.59 45.08 -67.24
CA ASP A 14 -11.04 43.87 -66.65
C ASP A 14 -10.19 43.49 -65.44
N ARG A 15 -10.68 43.77 -64.26
CA ARG A 15 -10.10 43.26 -63.04
C ARG A 15 -10.50 41.77 -62.91
N ARG A 16 -9.59 40.85 -63.26
CA ARG A 16 -9.72 39.45 -62.98
C ARG A 16 -9.74 39.25 -61.47
N PRO A 17 -10.70 38.52 -60.87
CA PRO A 17 -10.67 38.22 -59.45
C PRO A 17 -9.53 37.20 -59.19
N THR A 18 -8.57 37.61 -58.38
CA THR A 18 -7.55 36.71 -57.86
C THR A 18 -8.23 35.67 -56.99
N ARG A 19 -8.38 34.43 -57.49
CA ARG A 19 -8.80 33.27 -56.67
C ARG A 19 -7.75 33.07 -55.62
N TYR A 20 -8.02 33.52 -54.37
CA TYR A 20 -7.29 33.18 -53.18
C TYR A 20 -7.45 31.69 -52.93
N ARG A 21 -6.50 30.90 -53.41
CA ARG A 21 -6.44 29.45 -53.20
C ARG A 21 -6.08 29.26 -51.73
N ARG A 22 -7.12 29.05 -50.88
CA ARG A 22 -6.98 28.65 -49.49
C ARG A 22 -6.20 27.34 -49.49
N ARG A 23 -4.89 27.37 -49.27
CA ARG A 23 -4.11 26.19 -48.95
C ARG A 23 -4.63 25.70 -47.60
N ARG A 24 -5.54 24.72 -47.63
CA ARG A 24 -5.86 23.92 -46.46
C ARG A 24 -4.54 23.29 -46.01
N SER A 25 -4.04 23.72 -44.86
CA SER A 25 -2.86 23.14 -44.23
C SER A 25 -3.19 21.74 -43.80
N TRP A 26 -2.88 20.76 -44.63
CA TRP A 26 -3.05 19.34 -44.40
C TRP A 26 -2.13 18.85 -43.25
N LEU A 27 -1.17 19.66 -42.86
CA LEU A 27 -0.19 19.39 -41.82
C LEU A 27 -0.71 19.60 -40.38
N SER A 28 -1.84 20.30 -40.19
CA SER A 28 -2.41 20.55 -38.86
C SER A 28 -3.03 19.30 -38.21
N ASN A 29 -3.59 18.37 -38.98
CA ASN A 29 -4.27 17.20 -38.41
C ASN A 29 -3.30 16.08 -37.99
N TYR A 30 -2.10 16.02 -38.59
CA TYR A 30 -1.12 14.97 -38.25
C TYR A 30 -0.45 15.18 -36.88
N GLY A 31 -0.26 16.42 -36.47
CA GLY A 31 0.33 16.77 -35.16
C GLY A 31 -0.64 16.51 -34.02
N VAL A 32 -1.90 16.89 -34.19
CA VAL A 32 -2.96 16.70 -33.18
C VAL A 32 -3.27 15.21 -32.98
N GLN A 33 -3.31 14.45 -34.07
CA GLN A 33 -3.59 13.02 -34.02
C GLN A 33 -2.46 12.23 -33.33
N LYS A 34 -1.20 12.55 -33.59
CA LYS A 34 -0.05 11.95 -32.88
C LYS A 34 -0.02 12.33 -31.40
N GLY A 35 -0.34 13.58 -31.05
CA GLY A 35 -0.44 14.03 -29.67
C GLY A 35 -1.53 13.29 -28.89
N LEU A 36 -2.68 13.04 -29.54
CA LEU A 36 -3.77 12.29 -28.91
C LEU A 36 -3.39 10.81 -28.68
N PHE A 37 -2.70 10.16 -29.59
CA PHE A 37 -2.21 8.79 -29.44
C PHE A 37 -1.18 8.65 -28.31
N VAL A 38 -0.28 9.62 -28.16
CA VAL A 38 0.71 9.62 -27.08
C VAL A 38 0.02 9.80 -25.72
N LEU A 39 -0.94 10.72 -25.61
CA LEU A 39 -1.68 10.96 -24.36
C LEU A 39 -2.54 9.74 -23.96
N THR A 40 -3.18 9.08 -24.93
CA THR A 40 -3.96 7.86 -24.65
C THR A 40 -3.07 6.69 -24.24
N ALA A 41 -1.89 6.53 -24.85
CA ALA A 41 -0.91 5.52 -24.46
C ALA A 41 -0.40 5.75 -23.03
N PHE A 42 -0.08 6.99 -22.65
CA PHE A 42 0.29 7.33 -21.28
C PHE A 42 -0.84 7.10 -20.28
N ALA A 43 -2.07 7.46 -20.63
CA ALA A 43 -3.23 7.22 -19.76
C ALA A 43 -3.48 5.72 -19.54
N VAL A 44 -3.34 4.88 -20.57
CA VAL A 44 -3.48 3.43 -20.47
C VAL A 44 -2.35 2.82 -19.64
N LEU A 45 -1.11 3.24 -19.84
CA LEU A 45 0.03 2.79 -19.04
C LEU A 45 -0.14 3.21 -17.57
N TRP A 46 -0.54 4.46 -17.32
CA TRP A 46 -0.78 4.94 -15.96
C TRP A 46 -1.92 4.18 -15.28
N ALA A 47 -3.04 3.94 -15.98
CA ALA A 47 -4.13 3.12 -15.50
C ALA A 47 -3.70 1.68 -15.23
N PHE A 48 -2.87 1.09 -16.09
CA PHE A 48 -2.33 -0.26 -15.90
C PHE A 48 -1.44 -0.36 -14.66
N PHE A 49 -0.53 0.62 -14.44
CA PHE A 49 0.29 0.68 -13.23
C PHE A 49 -0.56 0.93 -11.99
N TYR A 50 -1.54 1.84 -12.08
CA TYR A 50 -2.45 2.13 -10.98
C TYR A 50 -3.29 0.91 -10.58
N VAL A 51 -3.86 0.20 -11.57
CA VAL A 51 -4.63 -1.03 -11.34
C VAL A 51 -3.74 -2.13 -10.77
N ARG A 52 -2.50 -2.29 -11.30
CA ARG A 52 -1.55 -3.30 -10.81
C ARG A 52 -1.14 -3.05 -9.35
N GLU A 53 -0.91 -1.80 -8.96
CA GLU A 53 -0.60 -1.43 -7.59
C GLU A 53 -1.80 -1.69 -6.67
N HIS A 54 -3.00 -1.28 -7.10
CA HIS A 54 -4.22 -1.53 -6.33
C HIS A 54 -4.65 -3.00 -6.30
N TRP A 55 -4.37 -3.78 -7.35
CA TRP A 55 -4.66 -5.22 -7.38
C TRP A 55 -3.80 -5.99 -6.39
N ASN A 56 -2.52 -5.65 -6.28
CA ASN A 56 -1.63 -6.25 -5.28
C ASN A 56 -2.07 -5.92 -3.83
N TYR A 57 -2.73 -4.78 -3.59
CA TYR A 57 -3.35 -4.47 -2.31
C TYR A 57 -4.63 -5.30 -2.05
N ALA A 58 -5.41 -5.62 -3.07
CA ALA A 58 -6.66 -6.37 -2.93
C ALA A 58 -6.43 -7.87 -2.67
N GLU A 59 -5.37 -8.47 -3.22
CA GLU A 59 -5.05 -9.89 -2.98
C GLU A 59 -4.54 -10.17 -1.56
N HIS A 60 -4.08 -9.15 -0.82
CA HIS A 60 -3.69 -9.30 0.59
C HIS A 60 -4.86 -9.12 1.58
N SER A 61 -6.05 -8.81 1.08
CA SER A 61 -7.28 -8.70 1.87
C SER A 61 -8.18 -9.91 1.65
N THR A 62 -7.63 -11.11 1.66
CA THR A 62 -8.45 -12.31 1.83
C THR A 62 -8.89 -12.37 3.28
N SER A 63 -9.89 -11.57 3.63
CA SER A 63 -10.68 -11.69 4.84
C SER A 63 -11.60 -12.91 4.71
N GLY A 64 -11.02 -14.09 4.60
CA GLY A 64 -11.63 -15.28 5.15
C GLY A 64 -11.52 -15.12 6.66
N SER A 65 -12.62 -15.10 7.37
CA SER A 65 -12.70 -15.11 8.84
C SER A 65 -12.06 -16.40 9.39
N ALA A 66 -10.73 -16.53 9.23
CA ALA A 66 -9.98 -17.60 9.82
C ALA A 66 -9.93 -17.32 11.33
N THR A 67 -10.46 -18.24 12.13
CA THR A 67 -10.46 -18.14 13.57
C THR A 67 -9.06 -17.86 14.10
N ILE A 68 -8.89 -16.75 14.82
CA ILE A 68 -7.63 -16.37 15.45
C ILE A 68 -7.56 -17.06 16.82
N THR A 69 -6.54 -17.88 17.02
CA THR A 69 -6.27 -18.54 18.30
C THR A 69 -5.02 -17.91 18.94
N VAL A 70 -5.13 -17.44 20.16
CA VAL A 70 -4.00 -16.87 20.92
C VAL A 70 -3.17 -17.99 21.54
N ILE A 71 -1.87 -18.01 21.24
CA ILE A 71 -0.88 -18.96 21.80
C ILE A 71 -0.27 -18.37 23.07
N ASP A 72 0.29 -17.16 22.97
CA ASP A 72 0.85 -16.39 24.09
C ASP A 72 0.60 -14.89 23.88
N GLY A 73 1.21 -14.03 24.71
CA GLY A 73 0.93 -12.60 24.73
C GLY A 73 1.28 -11.85 23.41
N ASP A 74 2.10 -12.46 22.54
CA ASP A 74 2.53 -11.84 21.28
C ASP A 74 2.58 -12.83 20.10
N THR A 75 1.95 -13.99 20.26
CA THR A 75 1.88 -15.02 19.22
C THR A 75 0.44 -15.52 19.05
N VAL A 76 -0.04 -15.50 17.82
CA VAL A 76 -1.37 -16.02 17.47
C VAL A 76 -1.27 -17.04 16.34
N ARG A 77 -2.31 -17.85 16.17
CA ARG A 77 -2.47 -18.78 15.05
C ARG A 77 -3.73 -18.42 14.28
N SER A 78 -3.62 -18.42 12.95
CA SER A 78 -4.74 -18.20 12.05
C SER A 78 -4.51 -18.98 10.76
N GLY A 79 -5.52 -19.65 10.23
CA GLY A 79 -5.41 -20.44 9.00
C GLY A 79 -4.32 -21.51 9.03
N GLY A 80 -4.05 -22.13 10.20
CA GLY A 80 -3.00 -23.14 10.39
C GLY A 80 -1.58 -22.57 10.54
N GLN A 81 -1.37 -21.26 10.34
CA GLN A 81 -0.07 -20.59 10.46
C GLN A 81 0.07 -19.87 11.80
N SER A 82 1.28 -19.89 12.37
CA SER A 82 1.60 -19.12 13.57
C SER A 82 2.23 -17.77 13.19
N TYR A 83 1.76 -16.72 13.85
CA TYR A 83 2.19 -15.34 13.62
C TYR A 83 2.79 -14.76 14.89
N ARG A 84 4.01 -14.24 14.77
CA ARG A 84 4.59 -13.35 15.75
C ARG A 84 4.03 -11.95 15.53
N LEU A 85 3.35 -11.40 16.51
CA LEU A 85 2.87 -10.03 16.45
C LEU A 85 4.06 -9.07 16.60
N VAL A 86 4.20 -8.15 15.65
CA VAL A 86 5.38 -7.25 15.58
C VAL A 86 5.08 -5.88 16.21
N GLY A 87 6.15 -5.16 16.59
CA GLY A 87 6.08 -3.85 17.20
C GLY A 87 6.16 -3.85 18.72
N PHE A 88 5.96 -4.99 19.36
CA PHE A 88 6.02 -5.14 20.81
C PHE A 88 6.54 -6.51 21.21
N ASN A 89 6.88 -6.65 22.49
CA ASN A 89 7.29 -7.90 23.12
C ASN A 89 6.61 -8.04 24.49
N THR A 90 6.13 -9.23 24.80
CA THR A 90 5.55 -9.56 26.09
C THR A 90 6.55 -10.30 26.96
N PRO A 91 6.32 -10.37 28.29
CA PRO A 91 7.10 -11.24 29.19
C PRO A 91 7.09 -12.69 28.71
N GLU A 92 8.17 -13.40 28.94
CA GLU A 92 8.34 -14.79 28.54
C GLU A 92 7.49 -15.72 29.43
N SER A 93 6.93 -16.76 28.82
CA SER A 93 6.09 -17.75 29.51
C SER A 93 6.84 -19.08 29.76
N GLY A 94 6.29 -19.90 30.65
CA GLY A 94 6.79 -21.23 30.92
C GLY A 94 8.23 -21.25 31.47
N PHE A 95 9.07 -22.11 30.89
CA PHE A 95 10.46 -22.28 31.31
C PHE A 95 11.41 -21.19 30.84
N ARG A 96 10.94 -20.34 29.93
CA ARG A 96 11.72 -19.18 29.42
C ARG A 96 11.61 -17.95 30.32
N ALA A 97 10.63 -17.90 31.19
CA ALA A 97 10.51 -16.82 32.19
C ALA A 97 11.65 -16.90 33.20
N GLY A 98 12.35 -15.77 33.41
CA GLY A 98 13.50 -15.68 34.34
C GLY A 98 13.09 -15.72 35.82
N CYS A 99 11.82 -15.39 36.14
CA CYS A 99 11.29 -15.38 37.50
C CYS A 99 9.78 -15.70 37.53
N ARG A 100 9.23 -15.84 38.75
CA ARG A 100 7.80 -16.10 38.93
C ARG A 100 6.95 -14.89 38.53
N GLU A 101 7.43 -13.71 38.79
CA GLU A 101 6.78 -12.42 38.49
C GLU A 101 6.62 -12.23 36.96
N GLU A 102 7.67 -12.49 36.19
CA GLU A 102 7.61 -12.47 34.72
C GLU A 102 6.59 -13.47 34.19
N ARG A 103 6.59 -14.71 34.72
CA ARG A 103 5.62 -15.75 34.33
C ARG A 103 4.18 -15.32 34.60
N ALA A 104 3.93 -14.70 35.76
CA ALA A 104 2.62 -14.17 36.11
C ALA A 104 2.17 -13.04 35.18
N LEU A 105 3.10 -12.14 34.80
CA LEU A 105 2.83 -11.06 33.87
C LEU A 105 2.57 -11.59 32.45
N ALA A 106 3.32 -12.59 31.99
CA ALA A 106 3.08 -13.28 30.71
C ALA A 106 1.70 -13.91 30.64
N ALA A 107 1.25 -14.55 31.75
CA ALA A 107 -0.08 -15.10 31.83
C ALA A 107 -1.17 -14.03 31.71
N LYS A 108 -0.96 -12.84 32.35
CA LYS A 108 -1.87 -11.71 32.25
C LYS A 108 -1.91 -11.16 30.81
N ALA A 109 -0.76 -10.98 30.16
CA ALA A 109 -0.67 -10.53 28.77
C ALA A 109 -1.43 -11.47 27.82
N THR A 110 -1.23 -12.78 27.98
CA THR A 110 -1.92 -13.81 27.19
C THR A 110 -3.44 -13.78 27.43
N ALA A 111 -3.88 -13.69 28.69
CA ALA A 111 -5.31 -13.62 29.03
C ALA A 111 -5.94 -12.35 28.44
N ARG A 112 -5.25 -11.21 28.52
CA ARG A 112 -5.74 -9.96 27.97
C ARG A 112 -5.86 -10.00 26.44
N LEU A 113 -4.85 -10.54 25.73
CA LEU A 113 -4.93 -10.71 24.29
C LEU A 113 -6.09 -11.65 23.89
N LYS A 114 -6.31 -12.74 24.63
CA LYS A 114 -7.48 -13.63 24.42
C LYS A 114 -8.79 -12.88 24.59
N GLN A 115 -8.90 -12.07 25.64
CA GLN A 115 -10.08 -11.25 25.88
C GLN A 115 -10.36 -10.33 24.70
N LEU A 116 -9.35 -9.55 24.26
CA LEU A 116 -9.46 -8.64 23.13
C LEU A 116 -9.94 -9.35 21.86
N VAL A 117 -9.33 -10.49 21.52
CA VAL A 117 -9.68 -11.26 20.32
C VAL A 117 -11.09 -11.85 20.39
N ASN A 118 -11.55 -12.27 21.58
CA ASN A 118 -12.86 -12.90 21.74
C ASN A 118 -14.01 -11.88 21.82
N GLU A 119 -13.75 -10.70 22.35
CA GLU A 119 -14.77 -9.68 22.60
C GLU A 119 -14.91 -8.66 21.48
N GLY A 120 -13.86 -8.49 20.64
CA GLY A 120 -13.82 -7.49 19.58
C GLY A 120 -13.71 -8.07 18.17
N ASN A 121 -13.81 -7.20 17.19
CA ASN A 121 -13.60 -7.56 15.79
C ASN A 121 -12.09 -7.57 15.48
N ALA A 122 -11.51 -8.77 15.45
CA ALA A 122 -10.07 -8.98 15.26
C ALA A 122 -9.69 -9.03 13.78
N ASP A 123 -8.75 -8.18 13.36
CA ASP A 123 -8.16 -8.10 12.02
C ASP A 123 -6.65 -8.38 12.10
N LEU A 124 -6.23 -9.54 11.60
CA LEU A 124 -4.83 -9.94 11.51
C LEU A 124 -4.31 -9.71 10.11
N ARG A 125 -3.33 -8.83 9.99
CA ARG A 125 -2.65 -8.54 8.72
C ARG A 125 -1.22 -9.06 8.76
N ARG A 126 -0.83 -9.78 7.70
CA ARG A 126 0.55 -10.20 7.51
C ARG A 126 1.45 -8.97 7.32
N GLU A 127 2.60 -9.00 7.98
CA GLU A 127 3.69 -8.03 7.83
C GLU A 127 4.95 -8.77 7.43
N ALA A 128 5.85 -8.09 6.71
CA ALA A 128 7.18 -8.65 6.45
C ALA A 128 7.98 -8.76 7.76
N CYS A 129 8.61 -9.90 7.97
CA CYS A 129 9.52 -10.06 9.10
C CYS A 129 10.84 -9.29 8.89
N ALA A 130 11.36 -8.70 9.96
CA ALA A 130 12.71 -8.13 9.95
C ALA A 130 13.76 -9.26 10.03
N CYS A 131 13.88 -10.05 8.98
CA CYS A 131 14.77 -11.20 8.86
C CYS A 131 15.60 -11.09 7.57
N PRO A 132 16.71 -11.82 7.45
CA PRO A 132 17.46 -11.91 6.21
C PRO A 132 16.58 -12.38 5.04
N ALA A 133 16.82 -11.81 3.86
CA ALA A 133 16.06 -12.15 2.66
C ALA A 133 16.01 -13.68 2.41
N GLY A 134 14.82 -14.19 2.06
CA GLY A 134 14.61 -15.62 1.77
C GLY A 134 14.51 -16.53 2.99
N THR A 135 14.58 -16.02 4.23
CA THR A 135 14.51 -16.83 5.46
C THR A 135 13.14 -16.84 6.11
N GLU A 136 12.22 -15.95 5.70
CA GLU A 136 10.88 -15.89 6.25
C GLU A 136 10.12 -17.21 6.08
N GLY A 137 9.45 -17.67 7.14
CA GLY A 137 8.78 -18.97 7.17
C GLY A 137 9.72 -20.16 7.47
N THR A 138 11.01 -19.94 7.63
CA THR A 138 11.97 -20.96 8.07
C THR A 138 12.38 -20.78 9.52
N ASN A 139 13.01 -21.79 10.12
CA ASN A 139 13.53 -21.70 11.49
C ASN A 139 14.58 -20.59 11.68
N ALA A 140 15.22 -20.13 10.62
CA ALA A 140 16.17 -19.02 10.64
C ALA A 140 15.51 -17.64 10.84
N CYS A 141 14.18 -17.56 10.65
CA CYS A 141 13.39 -16.37 10.88
C CYS A 141 12.23 -16.68 11.85
N ASN A 142 12.24 -16.08 13.02
CA ASN A 142 11.19 -16.20 14.05
C ASN A 142 10.76 -17.65 14.37
N HIS A 143 11.68 -18.60 14.25
CA HIS A 143 11.39 -20.04 14.47
C HIS A 143 10.27 -20.57 13.56
N GLY A 144 10.24 -20.15 12.30
CA GLY A 144 9.25 -20.56 11.30
C GLY A 144 7.90 -19.87 11.41
N ARG A 145 7.73 -18.94 12.36
CA ARG A 145 6.51 -18.11 12.45
C ARG A 145 6.55 -16.99 11.42
N LEU A 146 5.40 -16.68 10.85
CA LEU A 146 5.21 -15.47 10.06
C LEU A 146 5.12 -14.24 10.99
N CYS A 147 5.20 -13.05 10.42
CA CYS A 147 4.99 -11.81 11.15
C CYS A 147 3.62 -11.22 10.82
N GLY A 148 3.01 -10.55 11.78
CA GLY A 148 1.71 -9.90 11.57
C GLY A 148 1.45 -8.78 12.55
N LYS A 149 0.50 -7.92 12.17
CA LYS A 149 -0.14 -6.94 13.04
C LYS A 149 -1.57 -7.36 13.31
N LEU A 150 -1.95 -7.31 14.55
CA LEU A 150 -3.32 -7.60 14.98
C LEU A 150 -3.97 -6.30 15.48
N ARG A 151 -5.13 -6.04 14.95
CA ARG A 151 -6.01 -4.97 15.41
C ARG A 151 -7.31 -5.57 15.93
N VAL A 152 -7.86 -4.96 16.94
CA VAL A 152 -9.18 -5.31 17.48
C VAL A 152 -9.99 -4.01 17.51
N ASP A 153 -11.15 -4.01 16.86
CA ASP A 153 -11.99 -2.82 16.70
C ASP A 153 -11.22 -1.60 16.14
N GLY A 154 -10.26 -1.86 15.23
CA GLY A 154 -9.40 -0.86 14.61
C GLY A 154 -8.20 -0.41 15.46
N HIS A 155 -8.09 -0.82 16.73
CA HIS A 155 -6.99 -0.49 17.64
C HIS A 155 -5.88 -1.53 17.59
N ASP A 156 -4.63 -1.09 17.56
CA ASP A 156 -3.47 -1.98 17.58
C ASP A 156 -3.32 -2.65 18.95
N VAL A 157 -3.30 -3.97 18.99
CA VAL A 157 -3.25 -4.73 20.27
C VAL A 157 -1.94 -4.52 21.01
N GLY A 158 -0.81 -4.31 20.29
CA GLY A 158 0.47 -4.00 20.93
C GLY A 158 0.40 -2.69 21.69
N SER A 159 -0.24 -1.66 21.12
CA SER A 159 -0.44 -0.38 21.78
C SER A 159 -1.31 -0.50 23.04
N ILE A 160 -2.35 -1.34 23.00
CA ILE A 160 -3.20 -1.61 24.17
C ILE A 160 -2.39 -2.28 25.27
N LEU A 161 -1.70 -3.38 24.94
CA LEU A 161 -0.92 -4.15 25.92
C LEU A 161 0.25 -3.33 26.52
N ILE A 162 0.90 -2.46 25.72
CA ILE A 162 1.93 -1.52 26.20
C ILE A 162 1.31 -0.52 27.18
N GLY A 163 0.17 0.07 26.84
CA GLY A 163 -0.54 1.02 27.71
C GLY A 163 -0.98 0.42 29.04
N GLU A 164 -1.27 -0.88 29.06
CA GLU A 164 -1.63 -1.64 30.26
C GLU A 164 -0.40 -2.18 31.04
N GLY A 165 0.83 -1.93 30.57
CA GLY A 165 2.07 -2.43 31.18
C GLY A 165 2.32 -3.93 31.00
N LEU A 166 1.59 -4.59 30.09
CA LEU A 166 1.68 -6.01 29.79
C LEU A 166 2.65 -6.33 28.65
N ALA A 167 3.16 -5.31 27.97
CA ALA A 167 4.12 -5.42 26.90
C ALA A 167 5.08 -4.23 26.89
N GLU A 168 6.15 -4.32 26.12
CA GLU A 168 7.07 -3.24 25.82
C GLU A 168 7.14 -2.99 24.31
N ARG A 169 7.50 -1.79 23.91
CA ARG A 169 7.80 -1.49 22.50
C ARG A 169 9.05 -2.26 22.07
N PHE A 170 8.94 -3.03 21.00
CA PHE A 170 10.02 -3.86 20.48
C PHE A 170 9.99 -3.87 18.96
N VAL A 171 10.88 -3.12 18.33
CA VAL A 171 10.94 -2.98 16.87
C VAL A 171 12.34 -3.38 16.43
N CYS A 172 12.42 -4.49 15.69
CA CYS A 172 13.66 -4.96 15.08
C CYS A 172 13.98 -4.14 13.82
N GLY A 173 15.28 -3.85 13.62
CA GLY A 173 15.80 -3.41 12.34
C GLY A 173 16.06 -4.60 11.40
N SER A 174 16.57 -4.32 10.20
CA SER A 174 16.89 -5.33 9.19
C SER A 174 18.03 -6.29 9.61
N THR A 175 18.90 -5.87 10.53
CA THR A 175 20.11 -6.60 10.94
C THR A 175 20.12 -7.01 12.41
N SER A 176 19.34 -6.33 13.26
CA SER A 176 19.35 -6.58 14.72
C SER A 176 18.05 -6.15 15.37
N CYS A 177 17.76 -6.77 16.51
CA CYS A 177 16.70 -6.36 17.41
C CYS A 177 17.29 -5.63 18.64
N PRO A 178 16.52 -4.75 19.29
CA PRO A 178 16.92 -4.17 20.56
C PRO A 178 17.05 -5.25 21.65
N PRO A 179 17.77 -4.99 22.76
CA PRO A 179 17.76 -5.87 23.90
C PRO A 179 16.34 -5.96 24.47
N ARG A 180 15.92 -7.15 24.89
CA ARG A 180 14.63 -7.37 25.54
C ARG A 180 14.66 -6.77 26.95
N ARG A 181 13.55 -6.24 27.38
CA ARG A 181 13.35 -5.79 28.75
C ARG A 181 13.53 -6.96 29.73
N LYS A 182 14.22 -6.70 30.82
CA LYS A 182 14.22 -7.60 31.98
C LYS A 182 12.94 -7.34 32.76
N TRP A 183 12.15 -8.37 32.99
CA TRP A 183 10.89 -8.33 33.73
C TRP A 183 11.02 -8.78 35.18
N CYS A 184 12.23 -9.23 35.54
CA CYS A 184 12.60 -9.63 36.89
C CYS A 184 13.44 -8.54 37.54
N ASP A 185 13.09 -8.14 38.74
CA ASP A 185 13.84 -7.22 39.59
C ASP A 185 15.00 -7.95 40.32
#